data_0f2877385c93dd7b2dfc828be8e59f4c
#
_entry.id   0f2877385c93dd7b2dfc828be8e59f4c
#
_cell.length_a   1.000
_cell.length_b   1.000
_cell.length_c   1.000
_cell.angle_alpha   90.00
_cell.angle_beta   90.00
_cell.angle_gamma   90.00
#
_symmetry.space_group_name_H-M   'P 1'
#
loop_
_entity.id
_entity.type
_entity.pdbx_description
1 polymer ?
#
loop_
_entity_poly.entity_id
_entity_poly.type
_entity_poly.pdbx_seq_one_letter_code
_entity_poly.pdbx_strand_id
1 'polypeptide(L)'
;VAYCPKCGILVERDQIPCPLCFTYIPKVSSDEQLLKENGFPHYYSMYENVRDNVLKLIFRIFSVGALLALFIPTLINFILAKTLTWSLYSSSSVISIWIVMYVFSKKIKRKALILNITIICLLLALDMVDNQINWSVTIAIPIFLMCVTLIWLNRKFYKQNKNRWLAFVGVITISVFILTAWISFILGHYSNRPYTFSRSLKDMKIFLSFGTVCIVLSYCFPNKWKELLKRTFHF
;
A
#
# COMPACT_ATOMS: atom_id res chain seq x y z
N VAL A 1 -42.42 3.91 14.14
CA VAL A 1 -43.02 3.87 12.81
C VAL A 1 -43.11 2.42 12.40
N ALA A 2 -44.30 1.94 11.99
CA ALA A 2 -44.53 0.58 11.54
C ALA A 2 -45.03 0.59 10.09
N TYR A 3 -44.79 -0.50 9.35
CA TYR A 3 -45.33 -0.68 8.00
C TYR A 3 -46.45 -1.70 8.03
N CYS A 4 -47.53 -1.41 7.32
CA CYS A 4 -48.58 -2.40 7.15
C CYS A 4 -48.08 -3.58 6.28
N PRO A 5 -48.15 -4.86 6.73
CA PRO A 5 -47.65 -6.01 5.97
C PRO A 5 -48.45 -6.26 4.70
N LYS A 6 -49.66 -5.76 4.54
CA LYS A 6 -50.54 -5.97 3.38
C LYS A 6 -50.41 -4.89 2.30
N CYS A 7 -50.41 -3.62 2.71
CA CYS A 7 -50.40 -2.51 1.74
C CYS A 7 -49.13 -1.65 1.73
N GLY A 8 -48.13 -1.97 2.61
CA GLY A 8 -46.82 -1.32 2.63
C GLY A 8 -46.79 0.13 3.09
N ILE A 9 -47.95 0.70 3.49
CA ILE A 9 -47.98 2.11 3.93
C ILE A 9 -47.39 2.27 5.33
N LEU A 10 -46.77 3.41 5.55
CA LEU A 10 -46.20 3.82 6.81
C LEU A 10 -47.32 4.21 7.76
N VAL A 11 -47.38 3.61 8.95
CA VAL A 11 -48.43 3.83 9.96
C VAL A 11 -47.78 4.25 11.27
N GLU A 12 -48.40 5.18 11.98
CA GLU A 12 -47.96 5.52 13.34
C GLU A 12 -48.17 4.36 14.30
N ARG A 13 -47.24 4.18 15.27
CA ARG A 13 -47.19 3.00 16.14
C ARG A 13 -48.50 2.70 16.91
N ASP A 14 -49.34 3.67 17.07
CA ASP A 14 -50.57 3.57 17.90
C ASP A 14 -51.82 3.28 17.06
N GLN A 15 -51.75 3.32 15.73
CA GLN A 15 -52.85 3.07 14.83
C GLN A 15 -52.98 1.59 14.48
N ILE A 16 -53.82 0.88 15.18
CA ILE A 16 -54.21 -0.51 14.92
C ILE A 16 -55.74 -0.59 14.88
N PRO A 17 -56.36 -0.99 13.77
CA PRO A 17 -55.87 -1.53 12.49
C PRO A 17 -55.39 -0.46 11.50
N CYS A 18 -54.75 -0.93 10.39
CA CYS A 18 -54.30 -0.07 9.31
C CYS A 18 -55.47 0.78 8.75
N PRO A 19 -55.33 2.11 8.65
CA PRO A 19 -56.43 2.97 8.20
C PRO A 19 -56.84 2.76 6.73
N LEU A 20 -56.00 2.16 5.92
CA LEU A 20 -56.22 2.00 4.49
C LEU A 20 -56.80 0.62 4.13
N CYS A 21 -56.35 -0.44 4.74
CA CYS A 21 -56.77 -1.81 4.38
C CYS A 21 -57.36 -2.60 5.57
N PHE A 22 -57.53 -2.00 6.71
CA PHE A 22 -58.05 -2.57 7.95
C PHE A 22 -57.36 -3.85 8.44
N THR A 23 -56.16 -4.11 7.94
CA THR A 23 -55.35 -5.27 8.38
C THR A 23 -54.79 -5.00 9.76
N TYR A 24 -54.85 -5.99 10.65
CA TYR A 24 -54.27 -5.93 11.99
C TYR A 24 -52.75 -5.85 11.87
N ILE A 25 -52.14 -4.84 12.50
CA ILE A 25 -50.71 -4.64 12.54
C ILE A 25 -50.22 -5.16 13.90
N PRO A 26 -49.43 -6.27 13.95
CA PRO A 26 -48.94 -6.76 15.23
C PRO A 26 -48.01 -5.75 15.87
N LYS A 27 -48.24 -5.46 17.18
CA LYS A 27 -47.28 -4.65 17.96
C LYS A 27 -46.00 -5.45 18.11
N VAL A 28 -45.00 -5.13 17.33
CA VAL A 28 -43.66 -5.62 17.60
C VAL A 28 -43.17 -4.86 18.82
N SER A 29 -43.05 -5.53 19.95
CA SER A 29 -42.36 -5.00 21.10
C SER A 29 -40.95 -4.61 20.68
N SER A 30 -40.64 -3.33 20.81
CA SER A 30 -39.29 -2.81 20.55
C SER A 30 -38.37 -3.16 21.73
N ASP A 31 -38.21 -4.44 21.98
CA ASP A 31 -37.14 -4.89 22.84
C ASP A 31 -35.83 -4.73 22.04
N GLU A 32 -35.18 -3.58 22.18
CA GLU A 32 -33.84 -3.33 21.67
C GLU A 32 -32.83 -4.44 22.12
N GLN A 33 -33.18 -5.17 23.19
CA GLN A 33 -32.42 -6.32 23.68
C GLN A 33 -32.59 -7.55 22.76
N LEU A 34 -33.83 -7.80 22.28
CA LEU A 34 -34.05 -8.90 21.29
C LEU A 34 -33.43 -8.61 19.94
N LEU A 35 -33.30 -7.35 19.54
CA LEU A 35 -32.58 -6.95 18.34
C LEU A 35 -31.05 -7.10 18.49
N LYS A 36 -30.53 -7.04 19.72
CA LYS A 36 -29.11 -7.31 20.00
C LYS A 36 -28.79 -8.80 20.11
N GLU A 37 -29.71 -9.62 20.61
CA GLU A 37 -29.50 -11.08 20.71
C GLU A 37 -29.84 -11.83 19.42
N ASN A 38 -30.86 -11.39 18.68
CA ASN A 38 -31.21 -11.92 17.36
C ASN A 38 -30.71 -10.98 16.26
N GLY A 39 -29.53 -10.41 16.42
CA GLY A 39 -28.91 -9.61 15.36
C GLY A 39 -28.97 -10.41 14.07
N PHE A 40 -29.53 -9.84 13.01
CA PHE A 40 -29.43 -10.41 11.67
C PHE A 40 -28.01 -10.96 11.52
N PRO A 41 -27.83 -12.24 11.14
CA PRO A 41 -26.50 -12.81 11.00
C PRO A 41 -25.70 -11.80 10.16
N HIS A 42 -24.57 -11.36 10.73
CA HIS A 42 -23.71 -10.39 10.05
C HIS A 42 -23.65 -10.82 8.59
N TYR A 43 -24.09 -9.98 7.67
CA TYR A 43 -24.01 -10.23 6.24
C TYR A 43 -22.53 -10.43 5.90
N TYR A 44 -22.08 -11.64 6.11
CA TYR A 44 -20.82 -12.08 5.54
C TYR A 44 -21.03 -12.07 4.05
N SER A 45 -20.54 -11.04 3.41
CA SER A 45 -20.57 -10.99 1.97
C SER A 45 -19.92 -12.30 1.50
N MET A 46 -20.65 -13.11 0.77
CA MET A 46 -20.15 -14.39 0.22
C MET A 46 -18.80 -14.14 -0.49
N TYR A 47 -18.64 -12.94 -1.04
CA TYR A 47 -17.43 -12.43 -1.65
C TYR A 47 -16.23 -12.35 -0.69
N GLU A 48 -16.41 -11.88 0.57
CA GLU A 48 -15.29 -11.81 1.53
C GLU A 48 -14.81 -13.19 1.96
N ASN A 49 -15.71 -14.15 2.18
CA ASN A 49 -15.37 -15.52 2.50
C ASN A 49 -14.65 -16.23 1.34
N VAL A 50 -15.14 -16.04 0.10
CA VAL A 50 -14.49 -16.60 -1.09
C VAL A 50 -13.09 -16.01 -1.26
N ARG A 51 -12.95 -14.69 -1.15
CA ARG A 51 -11.65 -14.02 -1.25
C ARG A 51 -10.66 -14.51 -0.20
N ASP A 52 -11.06 -14.61 1.06
CA ASP A 52 -10.18 -15.05 2.15
C ASP A 52 -9.77 -16.54 1.98
N ASN A 53 -10.64 -17.39 1.46
CA ASN A 53 -10.32 -18.80 1.16
C ASN A 53 -9.38 -18.93 -0.05
N VAL A 54 -9.62 -18.14 -1.11
CA VAL A 54 -8.74 -18.11 -2.28
C VAL A 54 -7.35 -17.60 -1.90
N LEU A 55 -7.25 -16.56 -1.08
CA LEU A 55 -5.95 -16.06 -0.60
C LEU A 55 -5.19 -17.10 0.23
N LYS A 56 -5.89 -17.87 1.07
CA LYS A 56 -5.29 -18.97 1.85
C LYS A 56 -4.79 -20.08 0.93
N LEU A 57 -5.56 -20.44 -0.10
CA LEU A 57 -5.17 -21.47 -1.07
C LEU A 57 -3.93 -21.02 -1.86
N ILE A 58 -3.94 -19.81 -2.40
CA ILE A 58 -2.80 -19.22 -3.11
C ILE A 58 -1.56 -19.23 -2.22
N PHE A 59 -1.68 -18.80 -0.95
CA PHE A 59 -0.58 -18.80 -0.02
C PHE A 59 -0.02 -20.21 0.26
N ARG A 60 -0.87 -21.23 0.37
CA ARG A 60 -0.44 -22.63 0.54
C ARG A 60 0.37 -23.12 -0.67
N ILE A 61 -0.18 -22.93 -1.88
CA ILE A 61 0.50 -23.33 -3.13
C ILE A 61 1.84 -22.61 -3.24
N PHE A 62 1.85 -21.30 -2.98
CA PHE A 62 3.07 -20.50 -3.00
C PHE A 62 4.10 -20.98 -1.96
N SER A 63 3.66 -21.36 -0.75
CA SER A 63 4.57 -21.86 0.29
C SER A 63 5.24 -23.17 -0.10
N VAL A 64 4.51 -24.08 -0.75
CA VAL A 64 5.09 -25.33 -1.29
C VAL A 64 6.11 -25.01 -2.38
N GLY A 65 5.77 -24.12 -3.32
CA GLY A 65 6.70 -23.67 -4.35
C GLY A 65 7.95 -22.99 -3.78
N ALA A 66 7.80 -22.17 -2.74
CA ALA A 66 8.92 -21.53 -2.05
C ALA A 66 9.85 -22.55 -1.37
N LEU A 67 9.30 -23.59 -0.73
CA LEU A 67 10.10 -24.69 -0.15
C LEU A 67 10.91 -25.41 -1.21
N LEU A 68 10.31 -25.73 -2.37
CA LEU A 68 11.04 -26.35 -3.49
C LEU A 68 12.13 -25.40 -4.05
N ALA A 69 11.80 -24.11 -4.19
CA ALA A 69 12.74 -23.08 -4.66
C ALA A 69 13.90 -22.82 -3.68
N LEU A 70 13.74 -23.13 -2.40
CA LEU A 70 14.82 -23.13 -1.41
C LEU A 70 15.65 -24.42 -1.50
N PHE A 71 14.98 -25.56 -1.54
CA PHE A 71 15.64 -26.86 -1.43
C PHE A 71 16.44 -27.22 -2.67
N ILE A 72 15.85 -27.06 -3.87
CA ILE A 72 16.50 -27.50 -5.12
C ILE A 72 17.82 -26.75 -5.40
N PRO A 73 17.87 -25.40 -5.39
CA PRO A 73 19.13 -24.69 -5.64
C PRO A 73 20.18 -24.92 -4.56
N THR A 74 19.77 -25.06 -3.29
CA THR A 74 20.72 -25.34 -2.21
C THR A 74 21.31 -26.73 -2.33
N LEU A 75 20.52 -27.74 -2.71
CA LEU A 75 20.97 -29.10 -2.95
C LEU A 75 21.95 -29.17 -4.13
N ILE A 76 21.59 -28.53 -5.25
CA ILE A 76 22.45 -28.48 -6.45
C ILE A 76 23.78 -27.79 -6.12
N ASN A 77 23.73 -26.65 -5.41
CA ASN A 77 24.95 -25.92 -5.05
C ASN A 77 25.84 -26.76 -4.12
N PHE A 78 25.26 -27.47 -3.16
CA PHE A 78 25.98 -28.33 -2.25
C PHE A 78 26.65 -29.51 -2.98
N ILE A 79 25.96 -30.15 -3.94
CA ILE A 79 26.51 -31.25 -4.73
C ILE A 79 27.65 -30.78 -5.62
N LEU A 80 27.49 -29.62 -6.28
CA LEU A 80 28.48 -29.13 -7.24
C LEU A 80 29.69 -28.46 -6.58
N ALA A 81 29.47 -27.61 -5.59
CA ALA A 81 30.49 -26.77 -5.00
C ALA A 81 31.00 -27.26 -3.63
N LYS A 82 30.32 -28.22 -2.99
CA LYS A 82 30.52 -28.66 -1.59
C LYS A 82 30.45 -27.52 -0.55
N THR A 83 30.13 -26.33 -0.98
CA THR A 83 29.99 -25.10 -0.15
C THR A 83 28.75 -24.36 -0.58
N LEU A 84 28.12 -23.62 0.35
CA LEU A 84 26.98 -22.77 0.03
C LEU A 84 27.50 -21.41 -0.45
N THR A 85 27.40 -21.16 -1.75
CA THR A 85 27.84 -19.90 -2.37
C THR A 85 26.66 -19.15 -3.00
N TRP A 86 26.41 -19.37 -4.28
CA TRP A 86 25.36 -18.65 -5.03
C TRP A 86 23.94 -18.98 -4.55
N SER A 87 23.70 -20.14 -3.95
CA SER A 87 22.38 -20.52 -3.43
C SER A 87 21.92 -19.63 -2.27
N LEU A 88 22.83 -18.97 -1.54
CA LEU A 88 22.47 -18.05 -0.46
C LEU A 88 21.76 -16.80 -0.99
N TYR A 89 22.12 -16.31 -2.19
CA TYR A 89 21.42 -15.20 -2.83
C TYR A 89 19.97 -15.56 -3.19
N SER A 90 19.77 -16.74 -3.80
CA SER A 90 18.44 -17.21 -4.16
C SER A 90 17.60 -17.50 -2.91
N SER A 91 18.18 -18.11 -1.89
CA SER A 91 17.48 -18.44 -0.64
C SER A 91 17.02 -17.20 0.12
N SER A 92 17.88 -16.19 0.27
CA SER A 92 17.51 -14.93 0.93
C SER A 92 16.36 -14.21 0.21
N SER A 93 16.40 -14.21 -1.13
CA SER A 93 15.36 -13.62 -1.96
C SER A 93 14.02 -14.36 -1.82
N VAL A 94 14.02 -15.70 -1.89
CA VAL A 94 12.82 -16.52 -1.73
C VAL A 94 12.18 -16.35 -0.35
N ILE A 95 13.00 -16.33 0.71
CA ILE A 95 12.53 -16.10 2.09
C ILE A 95 11.87 -14.72 2.20
N SER A 96 12.49 -13.69 1.64
CA SER A 96 11.95 -12.33 1.67
C SER A 96 10.61 -12.22 0.94
N ILE A 97 10.49 -12.82 -0.25
CA ILE A 97 9.24 -12.87 -1.00
C ILE A 97 8.16 -13.65 -0.23
N TRP A 98 8.53 -14.76 0.42
CA TRP A 98 7.62 -15.53 1.26
C TRP A 98 7.08 -14.71 2.43
N ILE A 99 7.94 -13.93 3.11
CA ILE A 99 7.51 -13.02 4.20
C ILE A 99 6.54 -11.95 3.65
N VAL A 100 6.83 -11.38 2.49
CA VAL A 100 5.94 -10.40 1.83
C VAL A 100 4.56 -11.01 1.57
N MET A 101 4.51 -12.20 0.98
CA MET A 101 3.25 -12.92 0.71
C MET A 101 2.49 -13.27 1.99
N TYR A 102 3.22 -13.66 3.05
CA TYR A 102 2.64 -13.92 4.37
C TYR A 102 1.97 -12.66 4.95
N VAL A 103 2.64 -11.51 4.89
CA VAL A 103 2.13 -10.21 5.39
C VAL A 103 0.87 -9.78 4.64
N PHE A 104 0.80 -10.04 3.32
CA PHE A 104 -0.40 -9.73 2.53
C PHE A 104 -1.55 -10.71 2.80
N SER A 105 -1.24 -12.00 3.03
CA SER A 105 -2.22 -13.03 3.34
C SER A 105 -2.91 -12.82 4.70
N LYS A 106 -2.25 -12.18 5.64
CA LYS A 106 -2.77 -11.95 7.01
C LYS A 106 -3.24 -10.51 7.20
N LYS A 107 -4.26 -10.31 8.04
CA LYS A 107 -4.76 -8.98 8.45
C LYS A 107 -3.85 -8.35 9.52
N ILE A 108 -2.57 -8.12 9.21
CA ILE A 108 -1.60 -7.56 10.14
C ILE A 108 -1.74 -6.03 10.20
N LYS A 109 -1.77 -5.43 11.40
CA LYS A 109 -1.95 -3.97 11.57
C LYS A 109 -0.75 -3.14 11.08
N ARG A 110 0.48 -3.65 11.21
CA ARG A 110 1.74 -2.93 10.90
C ARG A 110 2.45 -3.47 9.65
N LYS A 111 1.70 -3.72 8.57
CA LYS A 111 2.23 -4.29 7.31
C LYS A 111 3.44 -3.52 6.77
N ALA A 112 3.33 -2.20 6.68
CA ALA A 112 4.39 -1.36 6.11
C ALA A 112 5.72 -1.47 6.91
N LEU A 113 5.65 -1.54 8.24
CA LEU A 113 6.84 -1.68 9.07
C LEU A 113 7.54 -3.02 8.81
N ILE A 114 6.78 -4.13 8.79
CA ILE A 114 7.34 -5.46 8.54
C ILE A 114 7.96 -5.52 7.14
N LEU A 115 7.29 -4.98 6.12
CA LEU A 115 7.82 -4.94 4.75
C LEU A 115 9.14 -4.15 4.66
N ASN A 116 9.23 -3.00 5.33
CA ASN A 116 10.47 -2.21 5.35
C ASN A 116 11.62 -2.97 6.05
N ILE A 117 11.34 -3.61 7.18
CA ILE A 117 12.34 -4.43 7.88
C ILE A 117 12.78 -5.60 6.98
N THR A 118 11.85 -6.29 6.31
CA THR A 118 12.16 -7.40 5.41
C THR A 118 13.11 -6.98 4.28
N ILE A 119 12.88 -5.79 3.68
CA ILE A 119 13.76 -5.27 2.62
C ILE A 119 15.14 -4.95 3.17
N ILE A 120 15.25 -4.31 4.35
CA ILE A 120 16.54 -4.02 4.97
C ILE A 120 17.29 -5.31 5.29
N CYS A 121 16.61 -6.31 5.87
CA CYS A 121 17.22 -7.61 6.15
C CYS A 121 17.69 -8.32 4.87
N LEU A 122 16.91 -8.22 3.78
CA LEU A 122 17.33 -8.77 2.48
C LEU A 122 18.60 -8.10 1.97
N LEU A 123 18.67 -6.76 1.99
CA LEU A 123 19.83 -6.01 1.54
C LEU A 123 21.10 -6.39 2.34
N LEU A 124 20.97 -6.51 3.66
CA LEU A 124 22.07 -6.94 4.52
C LEU A 124 22.46 -8.41 4.26
N ALA A 125 21.48 -9.30 4.05
CA ALA A 125 21.75 -10.70 3.76
C ALA A 125 22.51 -10.88 2.43
N LEU A 126 22.14 -10.11 1.39
CA LEU A 126 22.86 -10.14 0.11
C LEU A 126 24.32 -9.66 0.25
N ASP A 127 24.56 -8.63 1.05
CA ASP A 127 25.89 -8.07 1.27
C ASP A 127 26.78 -9.00 2.10
N MET A 128 26.19 -9.73 3.08
CA MET A 128 26.90 -10.71 3.89
C MET A 128 27.40 -11.92 3.07
N VAL A 129 26.74 -12.29 1.99
CA VAL A 129 27.16 -13.41 1.15
C VAL A 129 28.51 -13.12 0.46
N ASP A 130 28.81 -11.84 0.16
CA ASP A 130 30.08 -11.40 -0.42
C ASP A 130 31.23 -11.29 0.61
N ASN A 131 30.98 -11.61 1.88
CA ASN A 131 31.91 -11.44 3.00
C ASN A 131 32.43 -10.01 3.22
N GLN A 132 31.77 -9.01 2.68
CA GLN A 132 32.13 -7.60 2.80
C GLN A 132 30.86 -6.75 2.94
N ILE A 133 30.54 -6.30 4.16
CA ILE A 133 29.41 -5.41 4.41
C ILE A 133 29.80 -3.98 3.98
N ASN A 134 29.64 -3.66 2.72
CA ASN A 134 30.05 -2.35 2.20
C ASN A 134 28.93 -1.62 1.45
N TRP A 135 28.39 -2.23 0.38
CA TRP A 135 27.47 -1.52 -0.51
C TRP A 135 26.05 -1.40 0.05
N SER A 136 25.59 -2.37 0.83
CA SER A 136 24.25 -2.32 1.40
C SER A 136 24.11 -1.15 2.41
N VAL A 137 25.09 -1.00 3.29
CA VAL A 137 25.04 0.03 4.35
C VAL A 137 25.38 1.41 3.77
N THR A 138 26.33 1.50 2.85
CA THR A 138 26.78 2.79 2.32
C THR A 138 25.90 3.32 1.19
N ILE A 139 25.29 2.46 0.36
CA ILE A 139 24.52 2.86 -0.81
C ILE A 139 23.05 2.47 -0.68
N ALA A 140 22.74 1.17 -0.54
CA ALA A 140 21.39 0.67 -0.72
C ALA A 140 20.43 1.10 0.41
N ILE A 141 20.84 0.96 1.67
CA ILE A 141 20.00 1.33 2.83
C ILE A 141 19.70 2.83 2.87
N PRO A 142 20.66 3.75 2.71
CA PRO A 142 20.38 5.19 2.69
C PRO A 142 19.43 5.61 1.53
N ILE A 143 19.57 5.01 0.35
CA ILE A 143 18.66 5.27 -0.77
C ILE A 143 17.26 4.73 -0.44
N PHE A 144 17.15 3.50 0.08
CA PHE A 144 15.88 2.91 0.46
C PHE A 144 15.15 3.73 1.53
N LEU A 145 15.84 4.16 2.59
CA LEU A 145 15.26 5.01 3.64
C LEU A 145 14.76 6.34 3.08
N MET A 146 15.50 6.94 2.16
CA MET A 146 15.07 8.16 1.49
C MET A 146 13.81 7.93 0.66
N CYS A 147 13.72 6.83 -0.10
CA CYS A 147 12.51 6.45 -0.83
C CYS A 147 11.29 6.31 0.11
N VAL A 148 11.45 5.59 1.22
CA VAL A 148 10.37 5.38 2.20
C VAL A 148 9.89 6.70 2.80
N THR A 149 10.81 7.59 3.17
CA THR A 149 10.47 8.92 3.73
C THR A 149 9.74 9.78 2.72
N LEU A 150 10.19 9.82 1.46
CA LEU A 150 9.52 10.57 0.39
C LEU A 150 8.12 10.02 0.09
N ILE A 151 7.95 8.70 0.03
CA ILE A 151 6.64 8.07 -0.16
C ILE A 151 5.71 8.44 1.01
N TRP A 152 6.20 8.40 2.24
CA TRP A 152 5.42 8.77 3.42
C TRP A 152 4.99 10.25 3.38
N LEU A 153 5.91 11.17 3.03
CA LEU A 153 5.62 12.60 2.88
C LEU A 153 4.59 12.86 1.77
N ASN A 154 4.75 12.23 0.61
CA ASN A 154 3.81 12.34 -0.51
C ASN A 154 2.40 11.86 -0.12
N ARG A 155 2.30 10.72 0.59
CA ARG A 155 1.02 10.22 1.09
C ARG A 155 0.38 11.14 2.13
N LYS A 156 1.19 11.72 3.03
CA LYS A 156 0.72 12.70 4.02
C LYS A 156 0.19 13.95 3.33
N PHE A 157 0.94 14.49 2.37
CA PHE A 157 0.53 15.66 1.58
C PHE A 157 -0.76 15.40 0.79
N TYR A 158 -0.88 14.24 0.15
CA TYR A 158 -2.09 13.86 -0.59
C TYR A 158 -3.33 13.80 0.31
N LYS A 159 -3.20 13.22 1.51
CA LYS A 159 -4.32 13.16 2.47
C LYS A 159 -4.78 14.55 2.94
N GLN A 160 -3.86 15.48 3.11
CA GLN A 160 -4.16 16.84 3.55
C GLN A 160 -4.74 17.71 2.42
N ASN A 161 -4.35 17.46 1.18
CA ASN A 161 -4.68 18.28 0.01
C ASN A 161 -5.42 17.51 -1.09
N LYS A 162 -6.40 16.70 -0.74
CA LYS A 162 -7.12 15.80 -1.65
C LYS A 162 -7.72 16.49 -2.90
N ASN A 163 -8.09 17.78 -2.78
CA ASN A 163 -8.69 18.55 -3.87
C ASN A 163 -7.67 19.26 -4.77
N ARG A 164 -6.36 19.11 -4.52
CA ARG A 164 -5.28 19.84 -5.24
C ARG A 164 -4.36 18.85 -5.95
N TRP A 165 -4.91 18.13 -6.94
CA TRP A 165 -4.16 17.13 -7.71
C TRP A 165 -2.91 17.73 -8.39
N LEU A 166 -2.97 18.99 -8.90
CA LEU A 166 -1.85 19.66 -9.54
C LEU A 166 -0.70 19.92 -8.56
N ALA A 167 -1.02 20.31 -7.30
CA ALA A 167 -0.01 20.45 -6.25
C ALA A 167 0.62 19.09 -5.91
N PHE A 168 -0.15 18.02 -5.94
CA PHE A 168 0.35 16.67 -5.70
C PHE A 168 1.35 16.23 -6.79
N VAL A 169 1.06 16.51 -8.07
CA VAL A 169 2.00 16.29 -9.18
C VAL A 169 3.29 17.09 -8.95
N GLY A 170 3.19 18.37 -8.54
CA GLY A 170 4.34 19.19 -8.23
C GLY A 170 5.20 18.64 -7.09
N VAL A 171 4.57 18.12 -6.02
CA VAL A 171 5.28 17.49 -4.89
C VAL A 171 5.97 16.21 -5.30
N ILE A 172 5.35 15.38 -6.15
CA ILE A 172 5.98 14.16 -6.69
C ILE A 172 7.23 14.52 -7.51
N THR A 173 7.15 15.52 -8.42
CA THR A 173 8.30 15.91 -9.25
C THR A 173 9.45 16.45 -8.42
N ILE A 174 9.17 17.23 -7.36
CA ILE A 174 10.19 17.67 -6.39
C ILE A 174 10.76 16.47 -5.62
N SER A 175 9.94 15.50 -5.24
CA SER A 175 10.42 14.28 -4.56
C SER A 175 11.37 13.47 -5.44
N VAL A 176 11.08 13.36 -6.74
CA VAL A 176 11.98 12.73 -7.72
C VAL A 176 13.30 13.50 -7.81
N PHE A 177 13.25 14.82 -7.87
CA PHE A 177 14.47 15.65 -7.86
C PHE A 177 15.33 15.41 -6.61
N ILE A 178 14.71 15.39 -5.42
CA ILE A 178 15.42 15.16 -4.16
C ILE A 178 16.03 13.74 -4.15
N LEU A 179 15.29 12.72 -4.61
CA LEU A 179 15.79 11.35 -4.67
C LEU A 179 16.99 11.21 -5.60
N THR A 180 16.90 11.78 -6.79
CA THR A 180 17.99 11.70 -7.78
C THR A 180 19.21 12.47 -7.33
N ALA A 181 19.04 13.64 -6.68
CA ALA A 181 20.13 14.38 -6.07
C ALA A 181 20.81 13.57 -4.95
N TRP A 182 20.02 12.89 -4.12
CA TRP A 182 20.51 12.01 -3.05
C TRP A 182 21.31 10.83 -3.58
N ILE A 183 20.79 10.15 -4.61
CA ILE A 183 21.52 9.05 -5.29
C ILE A 183 22.84 9.55 -5.85
N SER A 184 22.84 10.69 -6.53
CA SER A 184 24.08 11.26 -7.11
C SER A 184 25.08 11.66 -6.04
N PHE A 185 24.62 12.15 -4.89
CA PHE A 185 25.49 12.46 -3.74
C PHE A 185 26.16 11.20 -3.18
N ILE A 186 25.38 10.14 -2.91
CA ILE A 186 25.91 8.88 -2.37
C ILE A 186 26.90 8.24 -3.34
N LEU A 187 26.54 8.13 -4.63
CA LEU A 187 27.42 7.55 -5.64
C LEU A 187 28.68 8.37 -5.87
N GLY A 188 28.57 9.71 -5.82
CA GLY A 188 29.73 10.59 -5.89
C GLY A 188 30.68 10.40 -4.71
N HIS A 189 30.16 10.26 -3.51
CA HIS A 189 30.97 10.00 -2.31
C HIS A 189 31.64 8.61 -2.37
N TYR A 190 30.89 7.57 -2.78
CA TYR A 190 31.39 6.21 -2.88
C TYR A 190 32.47 6.04 -3.96
N SER A 191 32.32 6.72 -5.13
CA SER A 191 33.25 6.60 -6.25
C SER A 191 34.42 7.57 -6.21
N ASN A 192 34.56 8.40 -5.16
CA ASN A 192 35.53 9.49 -5.07
C ASN A 192 35.54 10.45 -6.31
N ARG A 193 34.42 10.58 -7.00
CA ARG A 193 34.25 11.43 -8.18
C ARG A 193 33.27 12.59 -7.91
N PRO A 194 33.70 13.71 -7.30
CA PRO A 194 32.82 14.85 -6.99
C PRO A 194 32.19 15.49 -8.25
N TYR A 195 32.73 15.22 -9.41
CA TYR A 195 32.28 15.79 -10.69
C TYR A 195 30.88 15.30 -11.13
N THR A 196 30.50 14.06 -10.79
CA THR A 196 29.20 13.49 -11.19
C THR A 196 28.02 14.19 -10.51
N PHE A 197 28.18 14.62 -9.25
CA PHE A 197 27.14 15.32 -8.48
C PHE A 197 26.76 16.68 -9.08
N SER A 198 27.78 17.52 -9.41
CA SER A 198 27.52 18.86 -9.97
C SER A 198 26.85 18.82 -11.35
N ARG A 199 27.22 17.86 -12.20
CA ARG A 199 26.62 17.69 -13.54
C ARG A 199 25.19 17.20 -13.44
N SER A 200 24.94 16.20 -12.62
CA SER A 200 23.60 15.66 -12.38
C SER A 200 22.63 16.71 -11.83
N LEU A 201 23.08 17.57 -10.93
CA LEU A 201 22.26 18.68 -10.41
C LEU A 201 21.87 19.70 -11.48
N LYS A 202 22.74 19.98 -12.46
CA LYS A 202 22.43 20.91 -13.56
C LYS A 202 21.31 20.39 -14.44
N ASP A 203 21.37 19.12 -14.81
CA ASP A 203 20.39 18.50 -15.69
C ASP A 203 19.02 18.30 -15.01
N MET A 204 19.00 18.23 -13.68
CA MET A 204 17.80 18.00 -12.88
C MET A 204 17.04 19.24 -12.44
N LYS A 205 17.58 20.45 -12.64
CA LYS A 205 16.90 21.72 -12.32
C LYS A 205 15.54 21.85 -13.00
N ILE A 206 15.36 21.21 -14.16
CA ILE A 206 14.08 21.15 -14.88
C ILE A 206 12.98 20.56 -14.02
N PHE A 207 13.23 19.45 -13.30
CA PHE A 207 12.24 18.82 -12.41
C PHE A 207 11.87 19.73 -11.24
N LEU A 208 12.83 20.46 -10.69
CA LEU A 208 12.59 21.40 -9.61
C LEU A 208 11.74 22.59 -10.09
N SER A 209 12.09 23.19 -11.24
CA SER A 209 11.35 24.31 -11.81
C SER A 209 9.93 23.90 -12.22
N PHE A 210 9.76 22.75 -12.87
CA PHE A 210 8.45 22.23 -13.22
C PHE A 210 7.59 21.95 -11.99
N GLY A 211 8.16 21.30 -10.97
CA GLY A 211 7.46 21.00 -9.72
C GLY A 211 7.00 22.28 -8.99
N THR A 212 7.85 23.31 -8.91
CA THR A 212 7.49 24.58 -8.28
C THR A 212 6.39 25.30 -9.08
N VAL A 213 6.47 25.33 -10.40
CA VAL A 213 5.43 25.90 -11.26
C VAL A 213 4.09 25.21 -11.05
N CYS A 214 4.06 23.87 -11.01
CA CYS A 214 2.84 23.12 -10.75
C CYS A 214 2.22 23.44 -9.39
N ILE A 215 3.04 23.60 -8.34
CA ILE A 215 2.56 23.98 -7.01
C ILE A 215 1.97 25.39 -7.06
N VAL A 216 2.71 26.38 -7.58
CA VAL A 216 2.26 27.76 -7.67
C VAL A 216 0.95 27.87 -8.46
N LEU A 217 0.87 27.22 -9.62
CA LEU A 217 -0.35 27.18 -10.41
C LEU A 217 -1.52 26.57 -9.62
N SER A 218 -1.30 25.51 -8.84
CA SER A 218 -2.35 24.88 -8.02
C SER A 218 -2.91 25.83 -6.95
N TYR A 219 -2.11 26.77 -6.43
CA TYR A 219 -2.56 27.77 -5.45
C TYR A 219 -3.17 29.00 -6.13
N CYS A 220 -2.63 29.43 -7.27
CA CYS A 220 -3.10 30.58 -8.01
C CYS A 220 -4.38 30.32 -8.83
N PHE A 221 -4.71 29.04 -9.14
CA PHE A 221 -5.87 28.70 -9.97
C PHE A 221 -7.17 28.98 -9.22
N PRO A 222 -8.08 29.84 -9.76
CA PRO A 222 -9.39 30.12 -9.20
C PRO A 222 -10.25 28.84 -9.12
N ASN A 223 -11.13 28.75 -8.09
CA ASN A 223 -11.98 27.56 -7.90
C ASN A 223 -12.89 27.25 -9.10
N LYS A 224 -13.32 28.29 -9.86
CA LYS A 224 -14.12 28.12 -11.08
C LYS A 224 -13.41 27.26 -12.14
N TRP A 225 -12.10 27.44 -12.35
CA TRP A 225 -11.31 26.65 -13.29
C TRP A 225 -11.11 25.21 -12.82
N LYS A 226 -11.02 24.98 -11.50
CA LYS A 226 -10.92 23.63 -10.93
C LYS A 226 -12.20 22.83 -11.18
N GLU A 227 -13.37 23.45 -11.06
CA GLU A 227 -14.66 22.81 -11.37
C GLU A 227 -14.82 22.53 -12.86
N LEU A 228 -14.37 23.44 -13.72
CA LEU A 228 -14.40 23.27 -15.16
C LEU A 228 -13.53 22.08 -15.60
N LEU A 229 -12.33 21.95 -15.06
CA LEU A 229 -11.44 20.83 -15.32
C LEU A 229 -12.03 19.50 -14.79
N LYS A 230 -12.65 19.49 -13.62
CA LYS A 230 -13.35 18.30 -13.10
C LYS A 230 -14.50 17.85 -14.02
N ARG A 231 -15.28 18.80 -14.57
CA ARG A 231 -16.36 18.49 -15.50
C ARG A 231 -15.87 17.98 -16.86
N THR A 232 -14.75 18.52 -17.35
CA THR A 232 -14.20 18.14 -18.67
C THR A 232 -13.50 16.79 -18.64
N PHE A 233 -12.81 16.44 -17.55
CA PHE A 233 -12.01 15.22 -17.44
C PHE A 233 -12.62 14.12 -16.54
N HIS A 234 -13.86 14.31 -16.05
CA HIS A 234 -14.58 13.32 -15.23
C HIS A 234 -13.79 12.75 -14.03
N PHE A 235 -12.97 13.58 -13.33
CA PHE A 235 -12.22 13.18 -12.14
C PHE A 235 -12.90 13.63 -10.85
#